data_f1d52d406a8d8dd43e3c8db0786bb9f3
#
_entry.id   f1d52d406a8d8dd43e3c8db0786bb9f3
#
_cell.length_a   1.000
_cell.length_b   1.000
_cell.length_c   1.000
_cell.angle_alpha   90.00
_cell.angle_beta   90.00
_cell.angle_gamma   90.00
#
_symmetry.space_group_name_H-M   'P 1'
#
loop_
_entity.id
_entity.type
_entity.pdbx_description
1 polymer ?
#
loop_
_entity_poly.entity_id
_entity_poly.type
_entity_poly.pdbx_seq_one_letter_code
_entity_poly.pdbx_strand_id
1 'polypeptide(L)'
;DFSRFSETKERMSVMPLGSAALAGSRFKIDREKLAIRLDFNSTSNNSMDAVSDRDFVIEFAANSSILGIHLSRICEELVIWSSSQFNYVQLSDEFCTGSSIMPQKKNPDVAELIRGGSSKTIASLMGLLSLMKNQPLSYNRDMQEDKEFIFSASDYCTSSLELFSHMISEMMANTERMKADCSMGQITATDLADYLVERDMPFRKAHEVVG
;
A
#
# COMPACT_ATOMS: atom_id res chain seq x y z
N ASP A 1 3.57 -4.70 5.17
CA ASP A 1 3.89 -3.31 4.76
C ASP A 1 4.57 -2.53 5.88
N PHE A 2 4.08 -2.60 7.12
CA PHE A 2 4.69 -1.87 8.25
C PHE A 2 6.21 -2.09 8.37
N SER A 3 6.69 -3.33 8.33
CA SER A 3 8.13 -3.64 8.39
C SER A 3 8.92 -3.00 7.24
N ARG A 4 8.37 -2.98 6.02
CA ARG A 4 9.00 -2.34 4.86
C ARG A 4 9.23 -0.85 5.09
N PHE A 5 8.21 -0.13 5.55
CA PHE A 5 8.36 1.31 5.86
C PHE A 5 9.27 1.56 7.04
N SER A 6 9.28 0.69 8.06
CA SER A 6 10.19 0.79 9.19
C SER A 6 11.65 0.63 8.76
N GLU A 7 11.94 -0.36 7.92
CA GLU A 7 13.28 -0.57 7.38
C GLU A 7 13.72 0.57 6.45
N THR A 8 12.81 1.11 5.63
CA THR A 8 13.09 2.30 4.82
C THR A 8 13.42 3.50 5.70
N LYS A 9 12.67 3.71 6.78
CA LYS A 9 12.95 4.78 7.75
C LYS A 9 14.37 4.68 8.31
N GLU A 10 14.83 3.48 8.66
CA GLU A 10 16.21 3.25 9.13
C GLU A 10 17.23 3.63 8.05
N ARG A 11 17.04 3.20 6.80
CA ARG A 11 17.93 3.54 5.68
C ARG A 11 17.90 5.04 5.32
N MET A 12 16.78 5.71 5.47
CA MET A 12 16.65 7.16 5.29
C MET A 12 17.34 7.97 6.39
N SER A 13 17.61 7.36 7.54
CA SER A 13 18.09 8.06 8.74
C SER A 13 19.61 8.34 8.68
N VAL A 14 20.10 8.76 7.51
CA VAL A 14 21.48 9.18 7.25
C VAL A 14 21.50 10.66 6.90
N MET A 15 22.05 11.49 7.76
CA MET A 15 22.02 12.95 7.60
C MET A 15 22.98 13.43 6.50
N PRO A 16 22.49 14.14 5.48
CA PRO A 16 23.31 14.65 4.38
C PRO A 16 23.95 16.03 4.68
N LEU A 17 23.45 16.76 5.69
CA LEU A 17 23.87 18.13 5.93
C LEU A 17 25.36 18.23 6.24
N GLY A 18 25.98 19.29 5.74
CA GLY A 18 27.42 19.50 5.76
C GLY A 18 28.13 19.05 4.49
N SER A 19 27.42 18.38 3.57
CA SER A 19 27.93 18.01 2.22
C SER A 19 28.10 19.21 1.30
N ALA A 20 27.45 20.35 1.62
CA ALA A 20 27.40 21.56 0.80
C ALA A 20 26.94 21.24 -0.64
N ALA A 21 27.52 21.82 -1.66
CA ALA A 21 27.11 21.53 -3.04
C ALA A 21 27.49 20.10 -3.49
N LEU A 22 28.68 19.58 -3.09
CA LEU A 22 29.14 18.21 -3.39
C LEU A 22 30.41 17.78 -2.66
N ALA A 23 31.20 18.72 -2.10
CA ALA A 23 32.54 18.46 -1.62
C ALA A 23 32.76 18.88 -0.14
N GLY A 24 31.67 19.08 0.58
CA GLY A 24 31.71 19.55 1.96
C GLY A 24 31.94 21.05 2.08
N SER A 25 32.23 21.51 3.30
CA SER A 25 32.40 22.92 3.64
C SER A 25 33.76 23.15 4.32
N ARG A 26 34.38 24.30 4.06
CA ARG A 26 35.56 24.74 4.80
C ARG A 26 35.28 25.15 6.24
N PHE A 27 34.02 25.37 6.57
CA PHE A 27 33.58 25.70 7.93
C PHE A 27 33.54 24.43 8.79
N LYS A 28 33.99 24.55 10.04
CA LYS A 28 33.93 23.44 11.00
C LYS A 28 32.49 23.27 11.48
N ILE A 29 31.79 22.32 10.92
CA ILE A 29 30.44 21.92 11.31
C ILE A 29 30.55 20.60 12.08
N ASP A 30 30.04 20.57 13.31
CA ASP A 30 29.90 19.34 14.08
C ASP A 30 28.69 18.55 13.56
N ARG A 31 28.95 17.70 12.58
CA ARG A 31 27.90 16.93 11.89
C ARG A 31 27.25 15.89 12.80
N GLU A 32 28.02 15.27 13.68
CA GLU A 32 27.50 14.28 14.62
C GLU A 32 26.49 14.91 15.59
N LYS A 33 26.85 16.06 16.19
CA LYS A 33 25.94 16.80 17.05
C LYS A 33 24.69 17.28 16.30
N LEU A 34 24.83 17.64 15.03
CA LEU A 34 23.70 18.05 14.19
C LEU A 34 22.78 16.86 13.88
N ALA A 35 23.34 15.69 13.57
CA ALA A 35 22.57 14.47 13.35
C ALA A 35 21.73 14.10 14.57
N ILE A 36 22.34 14.10 15.76
CA ILE A 36 21.64 13.83 17.02
C ILE A 36 20.48 14.84 17.25
N ARG A 37 20.72 16.14 16.99
CA ARG A 37 19.67 17.16 17.16
C ARG A 37 18.50 17.05 16.20
N LEU A 38 18.75 16.48 15.02
CA LEU A 38 17.75 16.28 13.97
C LEU A 38 17.18 14.86 13.97
N ASP A 39 17.52 14.06 14.97
CA ASP A 39 17.06 12.66 15.12
C ASP A 39 17.43 11.75 13.94
N PHE A 40 18.64 11.94 13.39
CA PHE A 40 19.24 11.03 12.44
C PHE A 40 20.15 10.01 13.13
N ASN A 41 20.18 8.78 12.64
CA ASN A 41 20.99 7.69 13.18
C ASN A 41 22.51 7.86 12.90
N SER A 42 22.84 8.51 11.80
CA SER A 42 24.23 8.67 11.35
C SER A 42 24.40 9.86 10.42
N THR A 43 25.65 10.15 10.06
CA THR A 43 25.99 11.14 9.03
C THR A 43 26.47 10.46 7.75
N SER A 44 26.21 11.07 6.59
CA SER A 44 26.72 10.56 5.31
C SER A 44 28.25 10.65 5.24
N ASN A 45 28.91 9.63 4.69
CA ASN A 45 30.37 9.54 4.58
C ASN A 45 30.92 10.13 3.28
N ASN A 46 30.07 10.31 2.27
CA ASN A 46 30.47 10.82 0.96
C ASN A 46 29.56 11.99 0.57
N SER A 47 30.13 13.20 0.49
CA SER A 47 29.34 14.41 0.20
C SER A 47 28.77 14.42 -1.22
N MET A 48 29.48 13.85 -2.20
CA MET A 48 28.99 13.78 -3.58
C MET A 48 27.80 12.84 -3.70
N ASP A 49 27.87 11.70 -3.07
CA ASP A 49 26.78 10.73 -2.98
C ASP A 49 25.58 11.31 -2.25
N ALA A 50 25.80 11.92 -1.08
CA ALA A 50 24.74 12.49 -0.24
C ALA A 50 23.88 13.57 -0.94
N VAL A 51 24.43 14.28 -1.94
CA VAL A 51 23.67 15.29 -2.72
C VAL A 51 23.03 14.70 -3.97
N SER A 52 23.53 13.58 -4.48
CA SER A 52 23.01 12.92 -5.67
C SER A 52 22.00 11.80 -5.38
N ASP A 53 22.08 11.18 -4.22
CA ASP A 53 21.24 10.04 -3.87
C ASP A 53 19.76 10.39 -3.77
N ARG A 54 18.93 9.51 -4.33
CA ARG A 54 17.47 9.49 -4.22
C ARG A 54 16.93 8.08 -3.99
N ASP A 55 17.80 7.13 -3.63
CA ASP A 55 17.36 5.76 -3.37
C ASP A 55 16.33 5.68 -2.27
N PHE A 56 16.47 6.51 -1.22
CA PHE A 56 15.50 6.60 -0.13
C PHE A 56 14.11 7.05 -0.61
N VAL A 57 14.03 7.93 -1.60
CA VAL A 57 12.76 8.41 -2.20
C VAL A 57 12.16 7.31 -3.08
N ILE A 58 12.99 6.63 -3.87
CA ILE A 58 12.60 5.52 -4.74
C ILE A 58 12.10 4.35 -3.90
N GLU A 59 12.79 4.02 -2.82
CA GLU A 59 12.40 2.95 -1.92
C GLU A 59 11.06 3.24 -1.22
N PHE A 60 10.87 4.46 -0.76
CA PHE A 60 9.57 4.89 -0.22
C PHE A 60 8.46 4.75 -1.26
N ALA A 61 8.68 5.21 -2.49
CA ALA A 61 7.71 5.10 -3.58
C ALA A 61 7.43 3.64 -3.97
N ALA A 62 8.44 2.76 -3.92
CA ALA A 62 8.28 1.32 -4.15
C ALA A 62 7.39 0.68 -3.07
N ASN A 63 7.63 0.98 -1.80
CA ASN A 63 6.82 0.51 -0.70
C ASN A 63 5.39 1.07 -0.75
N SER A 64 5.25 2.33 -1.14
CA SER A 64 3.95 2.97 -1.39
C SER A 64 3.18 2.28 -2.51
N SER A 65 3.87 1.84 -3.56
CA SER A 65 3.26 1.09 -4.67
C SER A 65 2.78 -0.29 -4.22
N ILE A 66 3.57 -1.00 -3.42
CA ILE A 66 3.17 -2.30 -2.84
C ILE A 66 1.95 -2.12 -1.93
N LEU A 67 1.96 -1.12 -1.05
CA LEU A 67 0.81 -0.79 -0.20
C LEU A 67 -0.43 -0.45 -1.04
N GLY A 68 -0.27 0.37 -2.08
CA GLY A 68 -1.35 0.73 -3.01
C GLY A 68 -1.97 -0.49 -3.68
N ILE A 69 -1.15 -1.47 -4.09
CA ILE A 69 -1.64 -2.75 -4.64
C ILE A 69 -2.43 -3.53 -3.59
N HIS A 70 -1.95 -3.62 -2.35
CA HIS A 70 -2.67 -4.33 -1.29
C HIS A 70 -4.02 -3.65 -0.97
N LEU A 71 -4.03 -2.32 -0.84
CA LEU A 71 -5.27 -1.56 -0.64
C LEU A 71 -6.23 -1.74 -1.82
N SER A 72 -5.74 -1.70 -3.06
CA SER A 72 -6.58 -1.87 -4.23
C SER A 72 -7.26 -3.24 -4.28
N ARG A 73 -6.56 -4.29 -3.89
CA ARG A 73 -7.11 -5.66 -3.86
C ARG A 73 -8.21 -5.82 -2.83
N ILE A 74 -7.98 -5.34 -1.60
CA ILE A 74 -9.03 -5.44 -0.57
C ILE A 74 -10.22 -4.53 -0.86
N CYS A 75 -9.99 -3.35 -1.43
CA CYS A 75 -11.08 -2.47 -1.86
C CYS A 75 -11.92 -3.09 -2.98
N GLU A 76 -11.30 -3.84 -3.91
CA GLU A 76 -12.05 -4.62 -4.91
C GLU A 76 -12.97 -5.66 -4.27
N GLU A 77 -12.46 -6.42 -3.28
CA GLU A 77 -13.29 -7.36 -2.52
C GLU A 77 -14.46 -6.65 -1.82
N LEU A 78 -14.23 -5.48 -1.21
CA LEU A 78 -15.28 -4.71 -0.56
C LEU A 78 -16.35 -4.21 -1.55
N VAL A 79 -15.94 -3.78 -2.75
CA VAL A 79 -16.87 -3.41 -3.83
C VAL A 79 -17.76 -4.59 -4.22
N ILE A 80 -17.15 -5.76 -4.42
CA ILE A 80 -17.88 -7.00 -4.75
C ILE A 80 -18.80 -7.40 -3.60
N TRP A 81 -18.30 -7.48 -2.37
CA TRP A 81 -19.05 -7.95 -1.21
C TRP A 81 -20.18 -7.02 -0.78
N SER A 82 -20.06 -5.72 -1.06
CA SER A 82 -21.14 -4.74 -0.79
C SER A 82 -22.19 -4.69 -1.88
N SER A 83 -21.97 -5.35 -3.02
CA SER A 83 -22.96 -5.40 -4.11
C SER A 83 -24.26 -6.12 -3.68
N SER A 84 -25.36 -5.80 -4.34
CA SER A 84 -26.67 -6.43 -4.06
C SER A 84 -26.68 -7.93 -4.29
N GLN A 85 -25.80 -8.43 -5.16
CA GLN A 85 -25.69 -9.86 -5.48
C GLN A 85 -25.08 -10.64 -4.32
N PHE A 86 -24.02 -10.12 -3.71
CA PHE A 86 -23.34 -10.77 -2.59
C PHE A 86 -23.95 -10.33 -1.25
N ASN A 87 -24.02 -9.03 -1.01
CA ASN A 87 -24.55 -8.45 0.24
C ASN A 87 -23.91 -9.04 1.50
N TYR A 88 -22.59 -9.28 1.44
CA TYR A 88 -21.81 -9.83 2.56
C TYR A 88 -21.40 -8.78 3.56
N VAL A 89 -21.19 -7.53 3.08
CA VAL A 89 -20.84 -6.40 3.92
C VAL A 89 -21.70 -5.19 3.60
N GLN A 90 -21.93 -4.37 4.60
CA GLN A 90 -22.55 -3.06 4.46
C GLN A 90 -21.57 -2.00 4.93
N LEU A 91 -21.20 -1.10 4.02
CA LEU A 91 -20.41 0.07 4.32
C LEU A 91 -21.31 1.18 4.89
N SER A 92 -20.77 2.01 5.79
CA SER A 92 -21.47 3.19 6.30
C SER A 92 -21.80 4.17 5.17
N ASP A 93 -22.87 4.94 5.33
CA ASP A 93 -23.31 5.93 4.35
C ASP A 93 -22.28 7.03 4.10
N GLU A 94 -21.41 7.28 5.08
CA GLU A 94 -20.33 8.25 4.97
C GLU A 94 -19.28 7.88 3.89
N PHE A 95 -19.16 6.57 3.58
CA PHE A 95 -18.20 6.05 2.59
C PHE A 95 -18.88 5.65 1.28
N CYS A 96 -20.15 6.02 1.10
CA CYS A 96 -20.92 5.67 -0.07
C CYS A 96 -21.62 6.89 -0.64
N THR A 97 -21.85 6.90 -1.95
CA THR A 97 -22.72 7.90 -2.57
C THR A 97 -24.01 7.27 -3.06
N GLY A 98 -25.10 8.04 -2.90
CA GLY A 98 -26.41 7.70 -3.46
C GLY A 98 -26.52 8.12 -4.93
N SER A 99 -27.62 7.76 -5.55
CA SER A 99 -28.02 8.26 -6.86
C SER A 99 -29.16 9.26 -6.73
N SER A 100 -29.12 10.36 -7.46
CA SER A 100 -30.21 11.32 -7.53
C SER A 100 -31.46 10.75 -8.23
N ILE A 101 -31.29 9.67 -9.02
CA ILE A 101 -32.37 9.06 -9.82
C ILE A 101 -32.87 7.76 -9.18
N MET A 102 -31.97 7.01 -8.54
CA MET A 102 -32.28 5.70 -7.95
C MET A 102 -32.10 5.74 -6.43
N PRO A 103 -33.14 5.95 -5.63
CA PRO A 103 -33.03 6.11 -4.18
C PRO A 103 -32.40 4.91 -3.47
N GLN A 104 -32.51 3.72 -4.05
CA GLN A 104 -31.98 2.46 -3.49
C GLN A 104 -30.47 2.24 -3.83
N LYS A 105 -29.92 3.04 -4.75
CA LYS A 105 -28.54 2.85 -5.20
C LYS A 105 -27.57 3.43 -4.18
N LYS A 106 -26.64 2.59 -3.75
CA LYS A 106 -25.54 2.93 -2.84
C LYS A 106 -24.24 2.45 -3.48
N ASN A 107 -23.36 3.39 -3.83
CA ASN A 107 -22.09 3.08 -4.47
C ASN A 107 -20.97 3.13 -3.42
N PRO A 108 -20.06 2.15 -3.37
CA PRO A 108 -18.93 2.13 -2.44
C PRO A 108 -17.76 3.02 -2.94
N ASP A 109 -18.04 4.32 -3.14
CA ASP A 109 -17.12 5.24 -3.84
C ASP A 109 -15.78 5.37 -3.17
N VAL A 110 -15.71 5.37 -1.84
CA VAL A 110 -14.42 5.47 -1.15
C VAL A 110 -13.55 4.25 -1.45
N ALA A 111 -14.11 3.05 -1.45
CA ALA A 111 -13.37 1.85 -1.86
C ALA A 111 -12.92 1.94 -3.33
N GLU A 112 -13.79 2.42 -4.22
CA GLU A 112 -13.44 2.61 -5.64
C GLU A 112 -12.34 3.65 -5.84
N LEU A 113 -12.38 4.77 -5.12
CA LEU A 113 -11.38 5.83 -5.19
C LEU A 113 -10.02 5.38 -4.64
N ILE A 114 -9.99 4.63 -3.54
CA ILE A 114 -8.75 4.04 -3.00
C ILE A 114 -8.18 3.05 -4.02
N ARG A 115 -9.00 2.17 -4.57
CA ARG A 115 -8.60 1.22 -5.62
C ARG A 115 -8.00 1.91 -6.83
N GLY A 116 -8.70 2.89 -7.39
CA GLY A 116 -8.25 3.63 -8.57
C GLY A 116 -7.01 4.49 -8.31
N GLY A 117 -6.95 5.11 -7.12
CA GLY A 117 -5.84 5.99 -6.74
C GLY A 117 -4.50 5.28 -6.56
N SER A 118 -4.48 3.95 -6.39
CA SER A 118 -3.23 3.15 -6.30
C SER A 118 -2.33 3.33 -7.52
N SER A 119 -2.88 3.66 -8.68
CA SER A 119 -2.12 3.98 -9.89
C SER A 119 -1.16 5.16 -9.71
N LYS A 120 -1.48 6.11 -8.82
CA LYS A 120 -0.62 7.28 -8.54
C LYS A 120 0.73 6.88 -7.94
N THR A 121 0.74 5.90 -7.03
CA THR A 121 1.99 5.44 -6.42
C THR A 121 2.88 4.72 -7.42
N ILE A 122 2.30 3.93 -8.30
CA ILE A 122 3.02 3.25 -9.39
C ILE A 122 3.59 4.27 -10.38
N ALA A 123 2.79 5.26 -10.77
CA ALA A 123 3.24 6.34 -11.65
C ALA A 123 4.38 7.14 -11.00
N SER A 124 4.30 7.44 -9.71
CA SER A 124 5.34 8.13 -8.94
C SER A 124 6.65 7.35 -8.92
N LEU A 125 6.60 6.04 -8.65
CA LEU A 125 7.76 5.17 -8.70
C LEU A 125 8.42 5.17 -10.08
N MET A 126 7.63 5.00 -11.13
CA MET A 126 8.13 5.00 -12.51
C MET A 126 8.72 6.36 -12.90
N GLY A 127 8.11 7.46 -12.46
CA GLY A 127 8.63 8.81 -12.65
C GLY A 127 9.99 9.01 -11.99
N LEU A 128 10.13 8.60 -10.73
CA LEU A 128 11.39 8.69 -9.98
C LEU A 128 12.50 7.83 -10.61
N LEU A 129 12.21 6.59 -10.99
CA LEU A 129 13.18 5.73 -11.68
C LEU A 129 13.62 6.33 -13.02
N SER A 130 12.70 6.91 -13.76
CA SER A 130 12.99 7.58 -15.04
C SER A 130 13.80 8.86 -14.86
N LEU A 131 13.50 9.63 -13.81
CA LEU A 131 14.21 10.85 -13.44
C LEU A 131 15.67 10.55 -13.09
N MET A 132 15.90 9.52 -12.26
CA MET A 132 17.26 9.20 -11.79
C MET A 132 18.11 8.44 -12.80
N LYS A 133 17.48 7.81 -13.80
CA LYS A 133 18.22 7.07 -14.84
C LYS A 133 19.16 7.99 -15.61
N ASN A 134 20.43 7.58 -15.70
CA ASN A 134 21.51 8.30 -16.41
C ASN A 134 21.86 9.69 -15.84
N GLN A 135 21.44 10.01 -14.62
CA GLN A 135 21.93 11.21 -13.94
C GLN A 135 23.42 11.06 -13.63
N PRO A 136 24.26 12.07 -13.94
CA PRO A 136 25.65 12.07 -13.47
C PRO A 136 25.70 12.24 -11.94
N LEU A 137 26.85 11.93 -11.36
CA LEU A 137 27.09 12.14 -9.94
C LEU A 137 26.91 13.62 -9.56
N SER A 138 26.71 13.88 -8.25
CA SER A 138 26.42 15.20 -7.71
C SER A 138 24.99 15.66 -8.00
N TYR A 139 24.68 16.91 -7.74
CA TYR A 139 23.32 17.44 -7.90
C TYR A 139 23.12 18.00 -9.32
N ASN A 140 22.04 17.55 -9.94
CA ASN A 140 21.55 18.07 -11.21
C ASN A 140 20.15 18.66 -11.00
N ARG A 141 19.85 19.71 -11.77
CA ARG A 141 18.59 20.46 -11.59
C ARG A 141 17.34 19.65 -11.89
N ASP A 142 17.46 18.62 -12.70
CA ASP A 142 16.42 17.62 -12.99
C ASP A 142 15.82 17.03 -11.70
N MET A 143 16.64 16.86 -10.66
CA MET A 143 16.22 16.31 -9.36
C MET A 143 15.19 17.17 -8.62
N GLN A 144 14.89 18.39 -9.08
CA GLN A 144 13.80 19.19 -8.52
C GLN A 144 12.42 18.57 -8.78
N GLU A 145 12.29 17.78 -9.84
CA GLU A 145 11.05 17.08 -10.20
C GLU A 145 10.71 15.90 -9.25
N ASP A 146 11.64 15.48 -8.40
CA ASP A 146 11.41 14.40 -7.43
C ASP A 146 10.25 14.70 -6.47
N LYS A 147 10.00 15.99 -6.16
CA LYS A 147 9.02 16.44 -5.15
C LYS A 147 7.58 16.10 -5.53
N GLU A 148 7.20 16.29 -6.78
CA GLU A 148 5.85 16.01 -7.25
C GLU A 148 5.52 14.53 -7.10
N PHE A 149 6.46 13.66 -7.47
CA PHE A 149 6.27 12.22 -7.37
C PHE A 149 6.16 11.75 -5.92
N ILE A 150 7.08 12.18 -5.05
CA ILE A 150 7.08 11.71 -3.67
C ILE A 150 5.90 12.26 -2.87
N PHE A 151 5.53 13.52 -3.07
CA PHE A 151 4.38 14.11 -2.39
C PHE A 151 3.08 13.44 -2.84
N SER A 152 2.90 13.21 -4.14
CA SER A 152 1.73 12.47 -4.65
C SER A 152 1.61 11.07 -4.07
N ALA A 153 2.71 10.32 -3.95
CA ALA A 153 2.72 8.99 -3.35
C ALA A 153 2.40 9.04 -1.85
N SER A 154 2.99 10.00 -1.13
CA SER A 154 2.79 10.18 0.32
C SER A 154 1.35 10.58 0.64
N ASP A 155 0.80 11.56 -0.09
CA ASP A 155 -0.57 12.04 0.11
C ASP A 155 -1.59 10.94 -0.14
N TYR A 156 -1.37 10.16 -1.22
CA TYR A 156 -2.22 8.99 -1.48
C TYR A 156 -2.16 7.98 -0.34
N CYS A 157 -0.96 7.60 0.12
CA CYS A 157 -0.82 6.60 1.17
C CYS A 157 -1.48 7.06 2.47
N THR A 158 -1.25 8.31 2.88
CA THR A 158 -1.79 8.86 4.13
C THR A 158 -3.32 8.91 4.07
N SER A 159 -3.88 9.57 3.06
CA SER A 159 -5.33 9.72 2.93
C SER A 159 -6.04 8.38 2.73
N SER A 160 -5.46 7.46 1.95
CA SER A 160 -6.06 6.15 1.72
C SER A 160 -6.06 5.27 2.98
N LEU A 161 -4.99 5.30 3.78
CA LEU A 161 -4.93 4.55 5.04
C LEU A 161 -5.93 5.10 6.07
N GLU A 162 -6.04 6.41 6.18
CA GLU A 162 -7.01 7.06 7.07
C GLU A 162 -8.44 6.67 6.68
N LEU A 163 -8.83 6.90 5.43
CA LEU A 163 -10.16 6.58 4.92
C LEU A 163 -10.46 5.08 5.02
N PHE A 164 -9.51 4.23 4.65
CA PHE A 164 -9.67 2.79 4.73
C PHE A 164 -9.87 2.31 6.18
N SER A 165 -9.09 2.85 7.12
CA SER A 165 -9.21 2.52 8.54
C SER A 165 -10.60 2.85 9.08
N HIS A 166 -11.10 4.06 8.79
CA HIS A 166 -12.45 4.47 9.20
C HIS A 166 -13.53 3.62 8.54
N MET A 167 -13.43 3.39 7.24
CA MET A 167 -14.39 2.57 6.49
C MET A 167 -14.50 1.15 7.05
N ILE A 168 -13.36 0.51 7.38
CA ILE A 168 -13.36 -0.83 7.96
C ILE A 168 -13.92 -0.85 9.39
N SER A 169 -13.61 0.18 10.20
CA SER A 169 -14.08 0.23 11.59
C SER A 169 -15.60 0.35 11.71
N GLU A 170 -16.26 0.91 10.69
CA GLU A 170 -17.72 1.10 10.64
C GLU A 170 -18.45 0.09 9.77
N MET A 171 -17.71 -0.78 9.11
CA MET A 171 -18.28 -1.82 8.25
C MET A 171 -19.04 -2.87 9.06
N MET A 172 -20.21 -3.25 8.59
CA MET A 172 -21.01 -4.32 9.17
C MET A 172 -20.98 -5.57 8.29
N ALA A 173 -20.68 -6.73 8.88
CA ALA A 173 -20.74 -8.01 8.19
C ALA A 173 -22.16 -8.60 8.26
N ASN A 174 -22.70 -9.03 7.12
CA ASN A 174 -23.96 -9.75 7.04
C ASN A 174 -23.73 -11.26 7.22
N THR A 175 -23.52 -11.66 8.46
CA THR A 175 -23.15 -13.05 8.82
C THR A 175 -24.22 -14.06 8.42
N GLU A 176 -25.48 -13.68 8.45
CA GLU A 176 -26.59 -14.56 8.05
C GLU A 176 -26.54 -14.86 6.56
N ARG A 177 -26.28 -13.84 5.73
CA ARG A 177 -26.12 -14.03 4.29
C ARG A 177 -24.90 -14.89 3.98
N MET A 178 -23.74 -14.59 4.60
CA MET A 178 -22.52 -15.38 4.44
C MET A 178 -22.76 -16.85 4.80
N LYS A 179 -23.43 -17.10 5.93
CA LYS A 179 -23.77 -18.46 6.38
C LYS A 179 -24.70 -19.18 5.43
N ALA A 180 -25.71 -18.49 4.92
CA ALA A 180 -26.64 -19.07 3.95
C ALA A 180 -25.93 -19.50 2.68
N ASP A 181 -25.03 -18.67 2.15
CA ASP A 181 -24.29 -18.97 0.93
C ASP A 181 -23.25 -20.10 1.13
N CYS A 182 -22.65 -20.23 2.33
CA CYS A 182 -21.83 -21.41 2.66
C CYS A 182 -22.60 -22.73 2.65
N SER A 183 -23.93 -22.66 2.79
CA SER A 183 -24.78 -23.85 2.73
C SER A 183 -25.29 -24.17 1.32
N MET A 184 -25.00 -23.30 0.33
CA MET A 184 -25.41 -23.48 -1.04
C MET A 184 -24.33 -24.20 -1.87
N GLY A 185 -24.77 -25.05 -2.75
CA GLY A 185 -23.88 -25.80 -3.64
C GLY A 185 -23.03 -26.84 -2.88
N GLN A 186 -21.88 -27.16 -3.44
CA GLN A 186 -20.98 -28.19 -2.90
C GLN A 186 -19.73 -27.60 -2.22
N ILE A 187 -19.85 -26.43 -1.55
CA ILE A 187 -18.70 -25.75 -0.92
C ILE A 187 -18.03 -26.64 0.13
N THR A 188 -18.80 -27.48 0.83
CA THR A 188 -18.29 -28.42 1.85
C THR A 188 -17.94 -29.81 1.27
N ALA A 189 -17.92 -29.97 -0.04
CA ALA A 189 -17.58 -31.27 -0.67
C ALA A 189 -16.18 -31.75 -0.29
N THR A 190 -15.23 -30.84 -0.17
CA THR A 190 -13.87 -31.17 0.26
C THR A 190 -13.86 -31.75 1.68
N ASP A 191 -14.60 -31.14 2.61
CA ASP A 191 -14.70 -31.62 4.00
C ASP A 191 -15.28 -33.04 4.06
N LEU A 192 -16.26 -33.33 3.18
CA LEU A 192 -16.81 -34.68 3.06
C LEU A 192 -15.80 -35.68 2.49
N ALA A 193 -15.02 -35.27 1.49
CA ALA A 193 -13.95 -36.09 0.95
C ALA A 193 -12.87 -36.39 2.00
N ASP A 194 -12.43 -35.38 2.76
CA ASP A 194 -11.47 -35.51 3.84
C ASP A 194 -11.99 -36.43 4.95
N TYR A 195 -13.26 -36.28 5.35
CA TYR A 195 -13.92 -37.17 6.29
C TYR A 195 -13.90 -38.64 5.84
N LEU A 196 -14.06 -38.92 4.54
CA LEU A 196 -13.97 -40.28 4.00
C LEU A 196 -12.53 -40.81 4.01
N VAL A 197 -11.55 -39.92 3.74
CA VAL A 197 -10.12 -40.26 3.79
C VAL A 197 -9.68 -40.59 5.22
N GLU A 198 -10.14 -39.85 6.21
CA GLU A 198 -9.89 -40.14 7.63
C GLU A 198 -10.45 -41.52 8.07
N ARG A 199 -11.34 -42.11 7.27
CA ARG A 199 -11.90 -43.47 7.46
C ARG A 199 -11.31 -44.50 6.51
N ASP A 200 -10.05 -44.33 6.17
CA ASP A 200 -9.26 -45.25 5.35
C ASP A 200 -9.74 -45.39 3.90
N MET A 201 -10.57 -44.45 3.39
CA MET A 201 -10.88 -44.42 1.97
C MET A 201 -9.71 -43.76 1.20
N PRO A 202 -9.19 -44.41 0.13
CA PRO A 202 -8.19 -43.75 -0.71
C PRO A 202 -8.68 -42.40 -1.26
N PHE A 203 -7.85 -41.36 -1.17
CA PHE A 203 -8.23 -39.98 -1.56
C PHE A 203 -8.90 -39.88 -2.94
N ARG A 204 -8.33 -40.57 -3.95
CA ARG A 204 -8.93 -40.57 -5.30
C ARG A 204 -10.37 -41.12 -5.31
N LYS A 205 -10.62 -42.18 -4.52
CA LYS A 205 -11.97 -42.75 -4.40
C LYS A 205 -12.92 -41.85 -3.62
N ALA A 206 -12.44 -41.22 -2.56
CA ALA A 206 -13.21 -40.24 -1.81
C ALA A 206 -13.63 -39.07 -2.70
N HIS A 207 -12.70 -38.55 -3.50
CA HIS A 207 -12.97 -37.49 -4.47
C HIS A 207 -13.99 -37.91 -5.55
N GLU A 208 -13.90 -39.13 -6.09
CA GLU A 208 -14.88 -39.65 -7.06
C GLU A 208 -16.28 -39.84 -6.46
N VAL A 209 -16.37 -40.13 -5.16
CA VAL A 209 -17.66 -40.39 -4.49
C VAL A 209 -18.36 -39.07 -4.14
N VAL A 210 -17.60 -38.01 -3.89
CA VAL A 210 -18.12 -36.71 -3.44
C VAL A 210 -18.37 -35.75 -4.60
N GLY A 211 -17.63 -35.85 -5.70
CA GLY A 211 -17.77 -35.01 -6.89
C GLY A 211 -18.75 -35.62 -7.90
#